data_ce050e3475f357c789bf2a17ab4a4369
#
_entry.id   ce050e3475f357c789bf2a17ab4a4369
#
_cell.length_a   1.000
_cell.length_b   1.000
_cell.length_c   1.000
_cell.angle_alpha   90.00
_cell.angle_beta   90.00
_cell.angle_gamma   90.00
#
_symmetry.space_group_name_H-M   'P 1'
#
loop_
_entity.id
_entity.type
_entity.pdbx_description
1 polymer ?
#
loop_
_entity_poly.entity_id
_entity_poly.type
_entity_poly.pdbx_seq_one_letter_code
_entity_poly.pdbx_strand_id
1 'polypeptide(L)'
;MRYLAIVGYWIAAMFIIALVMVSFDYSLARAMFLGSLYLPALLCLRLMIPQIDFNRPKEAIRDTTLIISGVTILTILLMLIANIDCSIYAGCNVPSTIINPAFVIIILFAIAIPQFALEHWFDKRQQLHPQSIEFISDRRKVKVVMNDIAYVESNDSEVWIHLANKET
;
A
#
# COMPACT_ATOMS: atom_id res chain seq x y z
N MET A 1 9.71 8.27 7.70
CA MET A 1 8.43 8.22 8.44
C MET A 1 7.31 7.49 7.68
N ARG A 2 7.13 7.69 6.35
CA ARG A 2 6.09 7.02 5.55
C ARG A 2 6.14 5.48 5.65
N TYR A 3 7.31 4.87 5.44
CA TYR A 3 7.45 3.40 5.50
C TYR A 3 7.12 2.82 6.87
N LEU A 4 7.53 3.49 7.95
CA LEU A 4 7.22 3.08 9.32
C LEU A 4 5.72 3.10 9.60
N ALA A 5 5.00 4.11 9.11
CA ALA A 5 3.55 4.20 9.26
C ALA A 5 2.82 3.07 8.51
N ILE A 6 3.29 2.73 7.30
CA ILE A 6 2.71 1.65 6.49
C ILE A 6 2.97 0.28 7.15
N VAL A 7 4.20 0.04 7.63
CA VAL A 7 4.53 -1.20 8.36
C VAL A 7 3.71 -1.30 9.64
N GLY A 8 3.61 -0.20 10.41
CA GLY A 8 2.77 -0.14 11.60
C GLY A 8 1.29 -0.44 11.30
N TYR A 9 0.78 0.10 10.19
CA TYR A 9 -0.58 -0.20 9.74
C TYR A 9 -0.77 -1.70 9.44
N TRP A 10 0.17 -2.35 8.75
CA TRP A 10 0.07 -3.79 8.44
C TRP A 10 0.10 -4.66 9.69
N ILE A 11 0.96 -4.32 10.66
CA ILE A 11 0.99 -5.02 11.95
C ILE A 11 -0.35 -4.84 12.68
N ALA A 12 -0.88 -3.63 12.72
CA ALA A 12 -2.19 -3.35 13.33
C ALA A 12 -3.32 -4.09 12.60
N ALA A 13 -3.32 -4.11 11.27
CA ALA A 13 -4.31 -4.83 10.47
C ALA A 13 -4.27 -6.34 10.76
N MET A 14 -3.08 -6.94 10.78
CA MET A 14 -2.89 -8.34 11.14
C MET A 14 -3.44 -8.64 12.54
N PHE A 15 -3.19 -7.75 13.51
CA PHE A 15 -3.68 -7.90 14.86
C PHE A 15 -5.21 -7.79 14.95
N ILE A 16 -5.81 -6.88 14.20
CA ILE A 16 -7.28 -6.73 14.12
C ILE A 16 -7.91 -7.98 13.52
N ILE A 17 -7.34 -8.53 12.43
CA ILE A 17 -7.82 -9.80 11.85
C ILE A 17 -7.71 -10.92 12.89
N ALA A 18 -6.59 -11.00 13.60
CA ALA A 18 -6.39 -12.02 14.63
C ALA A 18 -7.44 -11.90 15.75
N LEU A 19 -7.79 -10.68 16.19
CA LEU A 19 -8.87 -10.49 17.17
C LEU A 19 -10.23 -10.93 16.64
N VAL A 20 -10.54 -10.67 15.38
CA VAL A 20 -11.74 -11.18 14.72
C VAL A 20 -11.74 -12.72 14.73
N MET A 21 -10.60 -13.35 14.42
CA MET A 21 -10.48 -14.83 14.45
C MET A 21 -10.62 -15.40 15.87
N VAL A 22 -10.13 -14.70 16.89
CA VAL A 22 -10.33 -15.10 18.29
C VAL A 22 -11.81 -15.11 18.65
N SER A 23 -12.64 -14.23 18.08
CA SER A 23 -14.10 -14.26 18.28
C SER A 23 -14.78 -15.48 17.67
N PHE A 24 -14.09 -16.25 16.83
CA PHE A 24 -14.51 -17.56 16.32
C PHE A 24 -13.87 -18.74 17.08
N ASP A 25 -13.50 -18.53 18.35
CA ASP A 25 -12.90 -19.53 19.25
C ASP A 25 -11.50 -20.02 18.86
N TYR A 26 -10.75 -19.25 18.06
CA TYR A 26 -9.36 -19.57 17.77
C TYR A 26 -8.44 -19.14 18.92
N SER A 27 -7.42 -19.96 19.20
CA SER A 27 -6.33 -19.50 20.05
C SER A 27 -5.58 -18.34 19.38
N LEU A 28 -5.10 -17.37 20.18
CA LEU A 28 -4.44 -16.17 19.69
C LEU A 28 -3.28 -16.51 18.72
N ALA A 29 -2.49 -17.54 19.03
CA ALA A 29 -1.37 -17.95 18.18
C ALA A 29 -1.82 -18.40 16.77
N ARG A 30 -2.90 -19.19 16.69
CA ARG A 30 -3.48 -19.63 15.41
C ARG A 30 -4.14 -18.47 14.67
N ALA A 31 -4.83 -17.60 15.39
CA ALA A 31 -5.46 -16.42 14.84
C ALA A 31 -4.41 -15.47 14.21
N MET A 32 -3.26 -15.27 14.86
CA MET A 32 -2.13 -14.49 14.34
C MET A 32 -1.54 -15.15 13.08
N PHE A 33 -1.38 -16.46 13.06
CA PHE A 33 -0.92 -17.19 11.88
C PHE A 33 -1.88 -17.00 10.70
N LEU A 34 -3.19 -17.23 10.89
CA LEU A 34 -4.20 -17.03 9.86
C LEU A 34 -4.25 -15.56 9.39
N GLY A 35 -4.15 -14.61 10.31
CA GLY A 35 -4.07 -13.18 9.99
C GLY A 35 -2.86 -12.83 9.12
N SER A 36 -1.71 -13.48 9.35
CA SER A 36 -0.50 -13.25 8.56
C SER A 36 -0.63 -13.70 7.10
N LEU A 37 -1.53 -14.64 6.79
CA LEU A 37 -1.77 -15.11 5.42
C LEU A 37 -2.41 -14.05 4.50
N TYR A 38 -2.98 -12.98 5.08
CA TYR A 38 -3.45 -11.83 4.31
C TYR A 38 -2.33 -10.88 3.88
N LEU A 39 -1.14 -10.92 4.52
CA LEU A 39 -0.03 -10.01 4.19
C LEU A 39 0.45 -10.14 2.73
N PRO A 40 0.69 -11.34 2.17
CA PRO A 40 1.06 -11.49 0.77
C PRO A 40 0.03 -10.90 -0.18
N ALA A 41 -1.27 -11.10 0.12
CA ALA A 41 -2.36 -10.56 -0.67
C ALA A 41 -2.39 -9.03 -0.68
N LEU A 42 -2.21 -8.41 0.49
CA LEU A 42 -2.12 -6.95 0.63
C LEU A 42 -0.90 -6.38 -0.09
N LEU A 43 0.23 -7.09 -0.02
CA LEU A 43 1.44 -6.70 -0.75
C LEU A 43 1.21 -6.74 -2.27
N CYS A 44 0.57 -7.80 -2.78
CA CYS A 44 0.20 -7.91 -4.19
C CYS A 44 -0.72 -6.76 -4.62
N LEU A 45 -1.78 -6.46 -3.85
CA LEU A 45 -2.66 -5.33 -4.14
C LEU A 45 -1.89 -4.01 -4.20
N ARG A 46 -1.02 -3.77 -3.24
CA ARG A 46 -0.20 -2.55 -3.19
C ARG A 46 0.72 -2.39 -4.40
N LEU A 47 1.29 -3.48 -4.90
CA LEU A 47 2.21 -3.45 -6.04
C LEU A 47 1.48 -3.33 -7.38
N MET A 48 0.28 -3.91 -7.49
CA MET A 48 -0.44 -4.02 -8.76
C MET A 48 -1.40 -2.85 -9.02
N ILE A 49 -2.05 -2.31 -7.99
CA ILE A 49 -3.03 -1.21 -8.18
C ILE A 49 -2.41 0.06 -8.79
N PRO A 50 -1.19 0.51 -8.42
CA PRO A 50 -0.57 1.67 -9.06
C PRO A 50 -0.27 1.50 -10.56
N GLN A 51 -0.30 0.27 -11.08
CA GLN A 51 -0.04 -0.04 -12.50
C GLN A 51 -1.30 0.12 -13.37
N ILE A 52 -2.46 0.35 -12.75
CA ILE A 52 -3.73 0.51 -13.48
C ILE A 52 -3.80 1.92 -14.07
N ASP A 53 -4.02 2.00 -15.39
CA ASP A 53 -4.27 3.27 -16.06
C ASP A 53 -5.76 3.67 -15.94
N PHE A 54 -6.05 4.54 -14.99
CA PHE A 54 -7.42 5.03 -14.74
C PHE A 54 -7.95 5.97 -15.83
N ASN A 55 -7.11 6.40 -16.80
CA ASN A 55 -7.57 7.23 -17.92
C ASN A 55 -8.43 6.43 -18.91
N ARG A 56 -8.33 5.09 -18.89
CA ARG A 56 -9.10 4.18 -19.74
C ARG A 56 -10.09 3.35 -18.92
N PRO A 57 -11.33 3.83 -18.72
CA PRO A 57 -12.25 3.25 -17.73
C PRO A 57 -12.57 1.77 -17.99
N LYS A 58 -12.69 1.34 -19.25
CA LYS A 58 -12.97 -0.07 -19.57
C LYS A 58 -11.80 -1.01 -19.21
N GLU A 59 -10.58 -0.58 -19.51
CA GLU A 59 -9.37 -1.34 -19.19
C GLU A 59 -9.12 -1.34 -17.68
N ALA A 60 -9.31 -0.19 -17.01
CA ALA A 60 -9.19 -0.07 -15.56
C ALA A 60 -10.14 -1.01 -14.81
N ILE A 61 -11.42 -1.11 -15.23
CA ILE A 61 -12.39 -2.02 -14.61
C ILE A 61 -11.95 -3.48 -14.80
N ARG A 62 -11.54 -3.85 -16.01
CA ARG A 62 -11.06 -5.21 -16.31
C ARG A 62 -9.85 -5.56 -15.44
N ASP A 63 -8.84 -4.70 -15.42
CA ASP A 63 -7.58 -4.94 -14.72
C ASP A 63 -7.79 -4.97 -13.20
N THR A 64 -8.61 -4.06 -12.67
CA THR A 64 -9.01 -4.09 -11.25
C THR A 64 -9.73 -5.40 -10.89
N THR A 65 -10.66 -5.86 -11.73
CA THR A 65 -11.39 -7.11 -11.51
C THR A 65 -10.45 -8.31 -11.54
N LEU A 66 -9.51 -8.36 -12.48
CA LEU A 66 -8.51 -9.42 -12.58
C LEU A 66 -7.58 -9.44 -11.35
N ILE A 67 -7.12 -8.27 -10.88
CA ILE A 67 -6.26 -8.17 -9.70
C ILE A 67 -7.01 -8.64 -8.44
N ILE A 68 -8.23 -8.16 -8.21
CA ILE A 68 -9.04 -8.55 -7.05
C ILE A 68 -9.32 -10.05 -7.08
N SER A 69 -9.71 -10.59 -8.25
CA SER A 69 -9.96 -12.03 -8.42
C SER A 69 -8.71 -12.85 -8.16
N GLY A 70 -7.56 -12.47 -8.72
CA GLY A 70 -6.29 -13.16 -8.55
C GLY A 70 -5.82 -13.16 -7.10
N VAL A 71 -5.91 -12.01 -6.42
CA VAL A 71 -5.54 -11.87 -5.01
C VAL A 71 -6.48 -12.67 -4.10
N THR A 72 -7.78 -12.69 -4.41
CA THR A 72 -8.76 -13.50 -3.66
C THR A 72 -8.44 -14.99 -3.81
N ILE A 73 -8.18 -15.46 -5.03
CA ILE A 73 -7.80 -16.87 -5.29
C ILE A 73 -6.50 -17.20 -4.54
N LEU A 74 -5.49 -16.35 -4.59
CA LEU A 74 -4.23 -16.54 -3.86
C LEU A 74 -4.46 -16.68 -2.37
N THR A 75 -5.28 -15.81 -1.78
CA THR A 75 -5.59 -15.86 -0.33
C THR A 75 -6.32 -17.14 0.04
N ILE A 76 -7.32 -17.56 -0.74
CA ILE A 76 -8.04 -18.80 -0.51
C ILE A 76 -7.08 -20.00 -0.61
N LEU A 77 -6.18 -20.01 -1.58
CA LEU A 77 -5.21 -21.06 -1.79
C LEU A 77 -4.25 -21.18 -0.59
N LEU A 78 -3.75 -20.06 -0.07
CA LEU A 78 -2.94 -20.02 1.15
C LEU A 78 -3.72 -20.54 2.37
N MET A 79 -5.00 -20.18 2.50
CA MET A 79 -5.87 -20.67 3.57
C MET A 79 -6.12 -22.18 3.47
N LEU A 80 -6.29 -22.72 2.26
CA LEU A 80 -6.44 -24.16 2.04
C LEU A 80 -5.17 -24.92 2.41
N ILE A 81 -4.00 -24.41 2.04
CA ILE A 81 -2.70 -24.98 2.43
C ILE A 81 -2.58 -24.98 3.95
N ALA A 82 -2.86 -23.85 4.60
CA ALA A 82 -2.83 -23.77 6.06
C ALA A 82 -3.83 -24.71 6.74
N ASN A 83 -4.99 -24.95 6.12
CA ASN A 83 -5.97 -25.93 6.63
C ASN A 83 -5.43 -27.36 6.55
N ILE A 84 -4.75 -27.73 5.47
CA ILE A 84 -4.12 -29.06 5.31
C ILE A 84 -3.04 -29.25 6.37
N ASP A 85 -2.14 -28.29 6.56
CA ASP A 85 -1.09 -28.33 7.57
C ASP A 85 -1.68 -28.44 8.98
N CYS A 86 -2.70 -27.63 9.27
CA CYS A 86 -3.38 -27.65 10.55
C CYS A 86 -4.05 -29.02 10.82
N SER A 87 -4.69 -29.60 9.82
CA SER A 87 -5.34 -30.91 9.92
C SER A 87 -4.35 -32.05 10.19
N ILE A 88 -3.20 -32.03 9.48
CA ILE A 88 -2.19 -33.09 9.58
C ILE A 88 -1.41 -33.02 10.90
N TYR A 89 -0.97 -31.82 11.30
CA TYR A 89 -0.02 -31.67 12.42
C TYR A 89 -0.69 -31.32 13.76
N ALA A 90 -1.86 -30.69 13.75
CA ALA A 90 -2.49 -30.18 14.96
C ALA A 90 -3.93 -30.67 15.20
N GLY A 91 -4.49 -31.50 14.30
CA GLY A 91 -5.86 -32.00 14.42
C GLY A 91 -6.92 -30.90 14.45
N CYS A 92 -6.63 -29.73 13.85
CA CYS A 92 -7.53 -28.60 13.79
C CYS A 92 -8.07 -28.42 12.36
N ASN A 93 -9.27 -27.89 12.23
CA ASN A 93 -9.86 -27.52 10.95
C ASN A 93 -10.09 -26.01 10.92
N VAL A 94 -9.77 -25.37 9.79
CA VAL A 94 -10.16 -23.98 9.54
C VAL A 94 -11.65 -23.97 9.20
N PRO A 95 -12.51 -23.21 9.89
CA PRO A 95 -13.93 -23.14 9.57
C PRO A 95 -14.16 -22.71 8.12
N SER A 96 -15.15 -23.33 7.51
CA SER A 96 -15.58 -23.03 6.14
C SER A 96 -15.93 -21.55 5.94
N THR A 97 -16.37 -20.87 6.99
CA THR A 97 -16.67 -19.43 6.96
C THR A 97 -15.44 -18.58 6.62
N ILE A 98 -14.26 -18.95 7.12
CA ILE A 98 -13.00 -18.19 6.87
C ILE A 98 -12.49 -18.41 5.45
N ILE A 99 -12.74 -19.59 4.89
CA ILE A 99 -12.36 -19.93 3.51
C ILE A 99 -13.39 -19.40 2.50
N ASN A 100 -14.54 -18.92 2.98
CA ASN A 100 -15.59 -18.39 2.10
C ASN A 100 -15.07 -17.18 1.29
N PRO A 101 -15.16 -17.22 -0.06
CA PRO A 101 -14.67 -16.11 -0.91
C PRO A 101 -15.25 -14.74 -0.54
N ALA A 102 -16.54 -14.69 -0.18
CA ALA A 102 -17.18 -13.45 0.22
C ALA A 102 -16.57 -12.88 1.50
N PHE A 103 -16.24 -13.71 2.49
CA PHE A 103 -15.59 -13.30 3.73
C PHE A 103 -14.17 -12.78 3.46
N VAL A 104 -13.40 -13.50 2.63
CA VAL A 104 -12.05 -13.10 2.22
C VAL A 104 -12.08 -11.76 1.51
N ILE A 105 -13.00 -11.55 0.58
CA ILE A 105 -13.16 -10.28 -0.15
C ILE A 105 -13.49 -9.14 0.81
N ILE A 106 -14.42 -9.34 1.75
CA ILE A 106 -14.80 -8.31 2.74
C ILE A 106 -13.59 -7.89 3.57
N ILE A 107 -12.80 -8.85 4.07
CA ILE A 107 -11.59 -8.55 4.86
C ILE A 107 -10.56 -7.83 4.01
N LEU A 108 -10.30 -8.29 2.78
CA LEU A 108 -9.36 -7.62 1.87
C LEU A 108 -9.76 -6.17 1.62
N PHE A 109 -11.02 -5.87 1.35
CA PHE A 109 -11.49 -4.50 1.17
C PHE A 109 -11.41 -3.69 2.46
N ALA A 110 -11.80 -4.26 3.60
CA ALA A 110 -11.75 -3.59 4.90
C ALA A 110 -10.32 -3.13 5.26
N ILE A 111 -9.28 -3.82 4.78
CA ILE A 111 -7.90 -3.46 5.02
C ILE A 111 -7.33 -2.61 3.88
N ALA A 112 -7.64 -2.93 2.62
CA ALA A 112 -7.10 -2.23 1.47
C ALA A 112 -7.57 -0.76 1.41
N ILE A 113 -8.86 -0.49 1.67
CA ILE A 113 -9.40 0.88 1.58
C ILE A 113 -8.69 1.86 2.52
N PRO A 114 -8.55 1.58 3.85
CA PRO A 114 -7.82 2.48 4.74
C PRO A 114 -6.33 2.60 4.38
N GLN A 115 -5.70 1.53 3.86
CA GLN A 115 -4.31 1.58 3.40
C GLN A 115 -4.14 2.60 2.27
N PHE A 116 -4.98 2.54 1.23
CA PHE A 116 -4.94 3.50 0.12
C PHE A 116 -5.26 4.93 0.56
N ALA A 117 -6.23 5.09 1.47
CA ALA A 117 -6.55 6.40 2.04
C ALA A 117 -5.36 6.98 2.80
N LEU A 118 -4.64 6.16 3.56
CA LEU A 118 -3.45 6.55 4.31
C LEU A 118 -2.29 6.92 3.37
N GLU A 119 -2.04 6.13 2.32
CA GLU A 119 -1.02 6.44 1.31
C GLU A 119 -1.34 7.74 0.57
N HIS A 120 -2.58 7.92 0.13
CA HIS A 120 -3.02 9.14 -0.53
C HIS A 120 -2.88 10.39 0.38
N TRP A 121 -3.18 10.25 1.67
CA TRP A 121 -3.00 11.33 2.64
C TRP A 121 -1.51 11.71 2.81
N PHE A 122 -0.60 10.73 2.84
CA PHE A 122 0.84 11.00 2.88
C PHE A 122 1.32 11.68 1.60
N ASP A 123 0.86 11.24 0.43
CA ASP A 123 1.24 11.83 -0.86
C ASP A 123 0.77 13.28 -0.96
N LYS A 124 -0.46 13.56 -0.53
CA LYS A 124 -0.98 14.93 -0.46
C LYS A 124 -0.18 15.82 0.49
N ARG A 125 0.25 15.29 1.63
CA ARG A 125 1.13 16.05 2.56
C ARG A 125 2.50 16.34 1.99
N GLN A 126 3.09 15.44 1.21
CA GLN A 126 4.36 15.67 0.55
C GLN A 126 4.26 16.75 -0.53
N GLN A 127 3.14 16.78 -1.25
CA GLN A 127 2.87 17.86 -2.23
C GLN A 127 2.68 19.23 -1.57
N LEU A 128 2.13 19.27 -0.36
CA LEU A 128 1.95 20.51 0.41
C LEU A 128 3.26 21.03 1.01
N HIS A 129 4.31 20.21 1.08
CA HIS A 129 5.66 20.59 1.48
C HIS A 129 6.63 20.24 0.35
N PRO A 130 6.58 20.95 -0.78
CA PRO A 130 7.50 20.73 -1.88
C PRO A 130 8.93 20.90 -1.37
N GLN A 131 9.80 19.97 -1.74
CA GLN A 131 11.22 20.07 -1.42
C GLN A 131 11.74 21.38 -2.01
N SER A 132 12.14 22.30 -1.15
CA SER A 132 12.74 23.56 -1.55
C SER A 132 14.23 23.52 -1.27
N ILE A 133 15.01 23.98 -2.23
CA ILE A 133 16.44 24.16 -2.08
C ILE A 133 16.69 25.63 -1.73
N GLU A 134 17.49 25.86 -0.68
CA GLU A 134 17.99 27.18 -0.36
C GLU A 134 19.42 27.30 -0.89
N PHE A 135 19.66 28.31 -1.68
CA PHE A 135 21.00 28.67 -2.15
C PHE A 135 21.24 30.17 -2.01
N ILE A 136 22.49 30.56 -2.05
CA ILE A 136 22.89 31.95 -1.94
C ILE A 136 23.19 32.46 -3.36
N SER A 137 22.37 33.39 -3.85
CA SER A 137 22.60 34.13 -5.10
C SER A 137 22.72 35.61 -4.77
N ASP A 138 23.75 36.27 -5.25
CA ASP A 138 24.02 37.70 -5.03
C ASP A 138 23.97 38.14 -3.55
N ARG A 139 24.55 37.33 -2.67
CA ARG A 139 24.52 37.51 -1.21
C ARG A 139 23.13 37.45 -0.57
N ARG A 140 22.11 37.00 -1.30
CA ARG A 140 20.74 36.80 -0.80
C ARG A 140 20.41 35.30 -0.76
N LYS A 141 19.69 34.89 0.28
CA LYS A 141 19.16 33.55 0.34
C LYS A 141 17.93 33.47 -0.58
N VAL A 142 18.02 32.64 -1.60
CA VAL A 142 16.92 32.35 -2.51
C VAL A 142 16.42 30.96 -2.26
N LYS A 143 15.10 30.81 -2.11
CA LYS A 143 14.44 29.52 -1.90
C LYS A 143 13.65 29.17 -3.15
N VAL A 144 14.00 28.07 -3.80
CA VAL A 144 13.34 27.59 -5.00
C VAL A 144 12.75 26.20 -4.74
N VAL A 145 11.54 26.00 -5.21
CA VAL A 145 10.86 24.70 -5.15
C VAL A 145 11.45 23.79 -6.21
N MET A 146 11.83 22.57 -5.84
CA MET A 146 12.48 21.61 -6.75
C MET A 146 11.65 21.32 -8.00
N ASN A 147 10.32 21.27 -7.85
CA ASN A 147 9.38 21.00 -8.95
C ASN A 147 9.25 22.15 -9.95
N ASP A 148 9.71 23.37 -9.59
CA ASP A 148 9.68 24.54 -10.46
C ASP A 148 10.97 24.67 -11.27
N ILE A 149 11.99 23.83 -11.03
CA ILE A 149 13.25 23.84 -11.76
C ILE A 149 13.07 23.07 -13.06
N ALA A 150 13.20 23.74 -14.20
CA ALA A 150 13.15 23.14 -15.51
C ALA A 150 14.49 22.45 -15.85
N TYR A 151 15.59 23.17 -15.68
CA TYR A 151 16.95 22.63 -15.84
C TYR A 151 17.97 23.53 -15.14
N VAL A 152 19.14 22.98 -14.93
CA VAL A 152 20.28 23.67 -14.33
C VAL A 152 21.41 23.69 -15.35
N GLU A 153 21.96 24.85 -15.63
CA GLU A 153 23.07 25.08 -16.54
C GLU A 153 24.28 25.56 -15.76
N SER A 154 25.43 24.96 -16.03
CA SER A 154 26.72 25.39 -15.48
C SER A 154 27.50 26.11 -16.55
N ASN A 155 27.85 27.35 -16.28
CA ASN A 155 28.66 28.19 -17.19
C ASN A 155 29.85 28.73 -16.41
N ASP A 156 31.03 28.14 -16.62
CA ASP A 156 32.31 28.45 -15.97
C ASP A 156 32.24 28.56 -14.43
N SER A 157 32.01 29.74 -13.89
CA SER A 157 31.97 30.02 -12.46
C SER A 157 30.56 30.25 -11.92
N GLU A 158 29.54 30.18 -12.77
CA GLU A 158 28.14 30.45 -12.41
C GLU A 158 27.25 29.24 -12.68
N VAL A 159 26.24 29.08 -11.84
CA VAL A 159 25.19 28.09 -12.02
C VAL A 159 23.86 28.80 -12.23
N TRP A 160 23.25 28.55 -13.38
CA TRP A 160 21.99 29.14 -13.77
C TRP A 160 20.88 28.15 -13.55
N ILE A 161 19.84 28.55 -12.80
CA ILE A 161 18.68 27.72 -12.52
C ILE A 161 17.49 28.27 -13.30
N HIS A 162 17.03 27.51 -14.30
CA HIS A 162 15.89 27.90 -15.13
C HIS A 162 14.59 27.32 -14.51
N LEU A 163 13.62 28.22 -14.26
CA LEU A 163 12.34 27.88 -13.68
C LEU A 163 11.29 27.67 -14.78
N ALA A 164 10.47 26.59 -14.65
CA ALA A 164 9.48 26.21 -15.65
C ALA A 164 8.31 27.21 -15.80
N ASN A 165 8.08 28.11 -14.80
CA ASN A 165 6.89 28.95 -14.71
C ASN A 165 7.18 30.45 -14.55
N LYS A 166 8.32 30.97 -15.04
CA LYS A 166 8.54 32.44 -15.11
C LYS A 166 9.07 32.80 -16.48
N GLU A 167 8.17 33.10 -17.40
CA GLU A 167 8.42 34.15 -18.39
C GLU A 167 8.52 35.48 -17.64
N THR A 168 9.71 36.05 -17.62
CA THR A 168 9.96 37.49 -17.52
C THR A 168 11.20 37.80 -18.29
#